data_dde2a456982477b13be84e716a2173ac
#
_entry.id   dde2a456982477b13be84e716a2173ac
#
_cell.length_a   1.000
_cell.length_b   1.000
_cell.length_c   1.000
_cell.angle_alpha   90.00
_cell.angle_beta   90.00
_cell.angle_gamma   90.00
#
_symmetry.space_group_name_H-M   'P 1'
#
loop_
_entity.id
_entity.type
_entity.pdbx_description
1 polymer ?
#
loop_
_entity_poly.entity_id
_entity_poly.type
_entity_poly.pdbx_seq_one_letter_code
_entity_poly.pdbx_strand_id
1 'polypeptide(L)'
;TGDIGETSATVRSLACQGLGYMGIKLDEEKNRNLGKVGSYSVISTDDSPVTILVITNDDERLVAWETLRAIERNQLLQDAKGEDDAPIPIEISAHHVHLSQADVEKLFGPGHQLTPEHELSQPGQFACAEKVHLVGPKGRIANVRVLGPTRKETQVEIAMTEQFKVGIQPPIRQSGDLVNTPGITLEGPYGTSTIERGVICAQRHIHITPEDALRFRVRDNYVVRVRIEGERELIYGDVVVRVNPGFRLAMHIDTDEGNAANIRTGMIGYIEEIQQRH
;
A
#
# COMPACT_ATOMS: atom_id res chain seq x y z
N THR A 1 28.86 1.33 -14.20
CA THR A 1 30.24 1.12 -13.67
C THR A 1 30.78 2.29 -12.86
N GLY A 2 30.25 3.53 -12.97
CA GLY A 2 30.76 4.75 -12.33
C GLY A 2 32.11 5.17 -12.89
N ASP A 3 32.54 6.41 -12.63
CA ASP A 3 33.78 7.03 -13.20
C ASP A 3 35.03 6.16 -13.04
N ILE A 4 35.20 5.48 -11.92
CA ILE A 4 36.34 4.61 -11.64
C ILE A 4 36.32 3.39 -12.58
N GLY A 5 35.15 2.80 -12.82
CA GLY A 5 35.01 1.66 -13.74
C GLY A 5 35.25 2.06 -15.21
N GLU A 6 34.94 3.28 -15.59
CA GLU A 6 35.20 3.80 -16.92
C GLU A 6 36.68 4.14 -17.15
N THR A 7 37.33 4.73 -16.16
CA THR A 7 38.67 5.29 -16.31
C THR A 7 39.79 4.34 -15.93
N SER A 8 39.54 3.34 -15.06
CA SER A 8 40.58 2.47 -14.50
C SER A 8 40.57 1.06 -15.07
N ALA A 9 41.46 0.73 -15.96
CA ALA A 9 41.67 -0.64 -16.44
C ALA A 9 42.01 -1.62 -15.31
N THR A 10 42.77 -1.18 -14.31
CA THR A 10 43.16 -1.99 -13.15
C THR A 10 41.93 -2.42 -12.33
N VAL A 11 41.00 -1.48 -12.09
CA VAL A 11 39.78 -1.80 -11.35
C VAL A 11 38.89 -2.80 -12.12
N ARG A 12 38.79 -2.65 -13.43
CA ARG A 12 38.07 -3.60 -14.28
C ARG A 12 38.71 -4.98 -14.29
N SER A 13 40.06 -5.08 -14.39
CA SER A 13 40.78 -6.35 -14.29
C SER A 13 40.53 -7.03 -12.94
N LEU A 14 40.66 -6.27 -11.82
CA LEU A 14 40.38 -6.79 -10.47
C LEU A 14 38.95 -7.27 -10.32
N ALA A 15 37.97 -6.55 -10.87
CA ALA A 15 36.57 -6.94 -10.82
C ALA A 15 36.27 -8.24 -11.58
N CYS A 16 37.04 -8.56 -12.62
CA CYS A 16 36.90 -9.79 -13.38
C CYS A 16 37.78 -10.94 -12.85
N GLN A 17 38.71 -10.65 -11.92
CA GLN A 17 39.61 -11.63 -11.38
C GLN A 17 38.88 -12.75 -10.63
N GLY A 18 39.24 -13.99 -10.93
CA GLY A 18 38.59 -15.18 -10.28
C GLY A 18 37.24 -15.58 -10.86
N LEU A 19 36.68 -14.84 -11.81
CA LEU A 19 35.36 -15.14 -12.41
C LEU A 19 35.42 -16.01 -13.67
N GLY A 20 36.61 -16.56 -14.00
CA GLY A 20 36.77 -17.45 -15.15
C GLY A 20 35.89 -18.70 -15.14
N TYR A 21 35.51 -19.19 -13.95
CA TYR A 21 34.56 -20.32 -13.79
C TYR A 21 33.14 -20.00 -14.30
N MET A 22 32.80 -18.71 -14.40
CA MET A 22 31.52 -18.23 -14.97
C MET A 22 31.61 -18.00 -16.48
N GLY A 23 32.75 -18.29 -17.10
CA GLY A 23 33.00 -18.05 -18.53
C GLY A 23 33.42 -16.60 -18.84
N ILE A 24 33.71 -15.80 -17.82
CA ILE A 24 34.18 -14.41 -18.00
C ILE A 24 35.66 -14.43 -18.42
N LYS A 25 35.93 -13.97 -19.63
CA LYS A 25 37.32 -13.85 -20.17
C LYS A 25 37.56 -12.39 -20.58
N LEU A 26 38.38 -11.70 -19.78
CA LEU A 26 38.74 -10.30 -20.02
C LEU A 26 39.84 -10.25 -21.12
N ASP A 27 39.67 -9.37 -22.07
CA ASP A 27 40.72 -8.99 -23.02
C ASP A 27 41.51 -7.82 -22.42
N GLU A 28 42.71 -8.12 -21.95
CA GLU A 28 43.59 -7.14 -21.28
C GLU A 28 44.04 -6.02 -22.21
N GLU A 29 44.12 -6.25 -23.52
CA GLU A 29 44.50 -5.23 -24.48
C GLU A 29 43.31 -4.28 -24.76
N LYS A 30 42.12 -4.83 -25.02
CA LYS A 30 40.90 -4.03 -25.13
C LYS A 30 40.62 -3.24 -23.84
N ASN A 31 40.86 -3.86 -22.69
CA ASN A 31 40.70 -3.22 -21.39
C ASN A 31 41.62 -2.02 -21.17
N ARG A 32 42.92 -2.14 -21.57
CA ARG A 32 43.90 -1.05 -21.41
C ARG A 32 43.75 0.06 -22.43
N ASN A 33 43.39 -0.30 -23.66
CA ASN A 33 43.29 0.63 -24.78
C ASN A 33 41.86 1.19 -24.96
N LEU A 34 41.07 1.19 -23.93
CA LEU A 34 39.73 1.74 -23.96
C LEU A 34 39.80 3.23 -24.28
N GLY A 35 39.47 3.61 -25.52
CA GLY A 35 39.36 5.00 -25.95
C GLY A 35 38.16 5.69 -25.26
N LYS A 36 37.79 6.89 -25.73
CA LYS A 36 36.53 7.52 -25.29
C LYS A 36 35.36 6.54 -25.55
N VAL A 37 34.79 6.06 -24.48
CA VAL A 37 33.63 5.17 -24.53
C VAL A 37 32.46 5.96 -25.11
N GLY A 38 31.81 5.42 -26.15
CA GLY A 38 30.54 5.95 -26.63
C GLY A 38 29.45 5.64 -25.59
N SER A 39 28.39 4.97 -25.98
CA SER A 39 27.40 4.49 -25.02
C SER A 39 27.85 3.24 -24.24
N TYR A 40 28.69 2.41 -24.85
CA TYR A 40 29.32 1.25 -24.21
C TYR A 40 30.54 0.79 -25.04
N SER A 41 31.42 -0.01 -24.42
CA SER A 41 32.54 -0.70 -25.07
C SER A 41 32.63 -2.14 -24.58
N VAL A 42 32.98 -3.06 -25.47
CA VAL A 42 33.18 -4.48 -25.17
C VAL A 42 34.66 -4.73 -24.86
N ILE A 43 34.94 -5.34 -23.70
CA ILE A 43 36.27 -5.66 -23.23
C ILE A 43 36.47 -7.15 -22.95
N SER A 44 35.57 -8.01 -23.39
CA SER A 44 35.76 -9.45 -23.37
C SER A 44 36.53 -9.91 -24.58
N THR A 45 37.19 -11.09 -24.48
CA THR A 45 37.75 -11.80 -25.62
C THR A 45 36.64 -12.27 -26.56
N ASP A 46 37.00 -12.52 -27.84
CA ASP A 46 36.00 -12.91 -28.85
C ASP A 46 35.46 -14.32 -28.61
N ASP A 47 36.21 -15.17 -27.88
CA ASP A 47 35.79 -16.53 -27.47
C ASP A 47 35.14 -16.59 -26.08
N SER A 48 34.92 -15.46 -25.47
CA SER A 48 34.24 -15.39 -24.15
C SER A 48 32.74 -15.67 -24.30
N PRO A 49 32.20 -16.69 -23.61
CA PRO A 49 30.76 -16.92 -23.58
C PRO A 49 29.98 -15.82 -22.86
N VAL A 50 30.65 -15.00 -22.07
CA VAL A 50 30.07 -13.86 -21.37
C VAL A 50 30.65 -12.56 -21.89
N THR A 51 29.80 -11.63 -22.34
CA THR A 51 30.22 -10.32 -22.81
C THR A 51 30.48 -9.38 -21.62
N ILE A 52 31.68 -8.76 -21.58
CA ILE A 52 32.00 -7.76 -20.57
C ILE A 52 31.86 -6.38 -21.21
N LEU A 53 30.99 -5.55 -20.62
CA LEU A 53 30.70 -4.21 -21.10
C LEU A 53 31.22 -3.15 -20.12
N VAL A 54 31.87 -2.13 -20.66
CA VAL A 54 32.06 -0.85 -19.98
C VAL A 54 31.01 0.11 -20.50
N ILE A 55 30.13 0.56 -19.62
CA ILE A 55 29.02 1.45 -19.95
C ILE A 55 29.33 2.81 -19.35
N THR A 56 29.24 3.87 -20.15
CA THR A 56 29.40 5.25 -19.68
C THR A 56 28.31 5.57 -18.67
N ASN A 57 28.74 6.15 -17.57
CA ASN A 57 27.83 6.68 -16.55
C ASN A 57 27.67 8.18 -16.83
N ASP A 58 26.41 8.62 -17.00
CA ASP A 58 26.08 10.03 -17.23
C ASP A 58 25.35 10.55 -16.00
N ASP A 59 26.07 10.61 -14.86
CA ASP A 59 25.52 11.05 -13.58
C ASP A 59 24.98 12.47 -13.66
N GLU A 60 25.61 13.36 -14.43
CA GLU A 60 25.15 14.74 -14.62
C GLU A 60 23.79 14.76 -15.30
N ARG A 61 23.59 13.91 -16.31
CA ARG A 61 22.33 13.78 -17.02
C ARG A 61 21.25 13.15 -16.15
N LEU A 62 21.60 12.15 -15.35
CA LEU A 62 20.69 11.52 -14.40
C LEU A 62 20.23 12.53 -13.34
N VAL A 63 21.18 13.27 -12.74
CA VAL A 63 20.89 14.33 -11.76
C VAL A 63 20.04 15.44 -12.39
N ALA A 64 20.38 15.88 -13.60
CA ALA A 64 19.60 16.89 -14.32
C ALA A 64 18.16 16.40 -14.58
N TRP A 65 18.00 15.13 -14.97
CA TRP A 65 16.70 14.54 -15.25
C TRP A 65 15.84 14.37 -13.99
N GLU A 66 16.45 13.89 -12.89
CA GLU A 66 15.76 13.80 -11.60
C GLU A 66 15.43 15.19 -11.03
N THR A 67 16.32 16.17 -11.25
CA THR A 67 16.05 17.57 -10.87
C THR A 67 14.89 18.16 -11.66
N LEU A 68 14.86 17.97 -12.99
CA LEU A 68 13.72 18.39 -13.82
C LEU A 68 12.42 17.72 -13.38
N ARG A 69 12.44 16.42 -13.11
CA ARG A 69 11.28 15.70 -12.59
C ARG A 69 10.82 16.24 -11.24
N ALA A 70 11.75 16.60 -10.35
CA ALA A 70 11.43 17.19 -9.06
C ALA A 70 10.82 18.59 -9.20
N ILE A 71 11.36 19.41 -10.14
CA ILE A 71 10.85 20.74 -10.45
C ILE A 71 9.46 20.64 -11.10
N GLU A 72 9.29 19.81 -12.11
CA GLU A 72 7.98 19.57 -12.75
C GLU A 72 6.94 19.08 -11.75
N ARG A 73 7.33 18.16 -10.85
CA ARG A 73 6.47 17.70 -9.77
C ARG A 73 6.08 18.83 -8.82
N ASN A 74 7.05 19.66 -8.39
CA ASN A 74 6.78 20.80 -7.51
C ASN A 74 5.94 21.87 -8.20
N GLN A 75 6.16 22.16 -9.48
CA GLN A 75 5.30 23.06 -10.27
C GLN A 75 3.90 22.52 -10.42
N LEU A 76 3.76 21.23 -10.75
CA LEU A 76 2.46 20.54 -10.82
C LEU A 76 1.73 20.54 -9.46
N LEU A 77 2.46 20.47 -8.34
CA LEU A 77 1.90 20.57 -6.99
C LEU A 77 1.55 22.02 -6.61
N GLN A 78 2.31 23.02 -7.09
CA GLN A 78 2.01 24.44 -6.87
C GLN A 78 0.86 24.93 -7.75
N ASP A 79 0.80 24.46 -9.00
CA ASP A 79 -0.31 24.73 -9.92
C ASP A 79 -1.61 24.05 -9.46
N ALA A 80 -1.49 22.90 -8.71
CA ALA A 80 -2.61 22.25 -8.06
C ALA A 80 -3.20 23.04 -6.87
N LYS A 81 -2.38 23.83 -6.19
CA LYS A 81 -2.87 24.74 -5.13
C LYS A 81 -3.69 25.94 -5.65
N GLY A 82 -3.74 26.13 -6.96
CA GLY A 82 -4.39 27.30 -7.60
C GLY A 82 -5.87 27.13 -7.93
N GLU A 83 -6.38 25.92 -8.17
CA GLU A 83 -7.78 25.75 -8.63
C GLU A 83 -8.50 24.46 -8.20
N ASP A 84 -7.85 23.48 -7.57
CA ASP A 84 -8.46 22.20 -7.26
C ASP A 84 -8.19 21.67 -5.85
N ASP A 85 -8.64 22.38 -4.83
CA ASP A 85 -8.95 21.79 -3.52
C ASP A 85 -10.19 20.89 -3.69
N ALA A 86 -10.05 19.84 -4.49
CA ALA A 86 -11.15 18.92 -4.70
C ALA A 86 -11.45 18.17 -3.39
N PRO A 87 -12.68 18.27 -2.90
CA PRO A 87 -13.04 17.70 -1.61
C PRO A 87 -13.09 16.17 -1.68
N ILE A 88 -12.53 15.51 -0.67
CA ILE A 88 -12.60 14.08 -0.48
C ILE A 88 -13.52 13.80 0.70
N PRO A 89 -14.67 13.13 0.52
CA PRO A 89 -15.54 12.73 1.62
C PRO A 89 -14.79 11.78 2.57
N ILE A 90 -14.95 12.00 3.87
CA ILE A 90 -14.36 11.14 4.90
C ILE A 90 -15.41 10.18 5.45
N GLU A 91 -15.05 8.93 5.55
CA GLU A 91 -15.85 7.86 6.13
C GLU A 91 -15.13 7.21 7.30
N ILE A 92 -15.86 7.05 8.40
CA ILE A 92 -15.34 6.39 9.58
C ILE A 92 -15.83 4.95 9.59
N SER A 93 -14.91 4.00 9.56
CA SER A 93 -15.18 2.58 9.66
C SER A 93 -15.08 2.13 11.12
N ALA A 94 -16.20 1.76 11.73
CA ALA A 94 -16.19 1.07 13.01
C ALA A 94 -15.66 -0.38 12.83
N HIS A 95 -15.37 -1.05 13.93
CA HIS A 95 -15.02 -2.47 13.89
C HIS A 95 -16.07 -3.30 13.13
N HIS A 96 -15.60 -4.20 12.28
CA HIS A 96 -16.46 -5.06 11.47
C HIS A 96 -15.77 -6.35 11.05
N VAL A 97 -16.50 -7.24 10.44
CA VAL A 97 -16.00 -8.54 9.98
C VAL A 97 -16.44 -8.79 8.54
N HIS A 98 -15.50 -9.25 7.73
CA HIS A 98 -15.79 -9.89 6.45
C HIS A 98 -15.62 -11.40 6.63
N LEU A 99 -16.60 -12.19 6.27
CA LEU A 99 -16.58 -13.63 6.48
C LEU A 99 -16.30 -14.40 5.18
N SER A 100 -15.61 -15.52 5.30
CA SER A 100 -15.64 -16.55 4.28
C SER A 100 -16.97 -17.30 4.32
N GLN A 101 -17.41 -17.90 3.22
CA GLN A 101 -18.65 -18.70 3.20
C GLN A 101 -18.60 -19.86 4.21
N ALA A 102 -17.43 -20.48 4.37
CA ALA A 102 -17.25 -21.54 5.34
C ALA A 102 -17.46 -21.08 6.80
N ASP A 103 -17.04 -19.87 7.12
CA ASP A 103 -17.24 -19.32 8.47
C ASP A 103 -18.66 -18.78 8.65
N VAL A 104 -19.31 -18.29 7.58
CA VAL A 104 -20.77 -17.99 7.62
C VAL A 104 -21.54 -19.21 8.04
N GLU A 105 -21.29 -20.37 7.45
CA GLU A 105 -22.02 -21.61 7.79
C GLU A 105 -21.73 -22.11 9.20
N LYS A 106 -20.51 -21.97 9.71
CA LYS A 106 -20.18 -22.31 11.10
C LYS A 106 -20.90 -21.42 12.11
N LEU A 107 -21.04 -20.13 11.79
CA LEU A 107 -21.56 -19.12 12.70
C LEU A 107 -23.09 -18.99 12.65
N PHE A 108 -23.70 -19.25 11.50
CA PHE A 108 -25.14 -19.00 11.25
C PHE A 108 -25.89 -20.27 10.80
N GLY A 109 -25.21 -21.37 10.52
CA GLY A 109 -25.78 -22.65 10.12
C GLY A 109 -25.49 -23.02 8.66
N PRO A 110 -25.58 -24.32 8.35
CA PRO A 110 -25.31 -24.85 6.99
C PRO A 110 -26.19 -24.17 5.93
N GLY A 111 -25.59 -23.75 4.80
CA GLY A 111 -26.30 -23.12 3.69
C GLY A 111 -26.74 -21.67 3.95
N HIS A 112 -26.42 -21.09 5.09
CA HIS A 112 -26.78 -19.70 5.39
C HIS A 112 -26.12 -18.74 4.39
N GLN A 113 -26.88 -17.76 3.93
CA GLN A 113 -26.42 -16.67 3.09
C GLN A 113 -26.54 -15.36 3.85
N LEU A 114 -25.57 -14.47 3.69
CA LEU A 114 -25.61 -13.15 4.33
C LEU A 114 -26.81 -12.34 3.84
N THR A 115 -27.50 -11.70 4.76
CA THR A 115 -28.72 -10.91 4.50
C THR A 115 -28.36 -9.42 4.39
N PRO A 116 -28.37 -8.81 3.19
CA PRO A 116 -28.14 -7.37 3.06
C PRO A 116 -29.20 -6.56 3.80
N GLU A 117 -28.76 -5.62 4.63
CA GLU A 117 -29.63 -4.69 5.37
C GLU A 117 -29.60 -3.29 4.75
N HIS A 118 -28.43 -2.78 4.42
CA HIS A 118 -28.25 -1.52 3.69
C HIS A 118 -26.92 -1.49 2.92
N GLU A 119 -26.90 -0.81 1.79
CA GLU A 119 -25.69 -0.62 1.00
C GLU A 119 -24.71 0.30 1.72
N LEU A 120 -23.41 0.04 1.52
CA LEU A 120 -22.33 0.93 1.93
C LEU A 120 -22.00 1.90 0.80
N SER A 121 -21.16 2.88 1.09
CA SER A 121 -20.70 3.87 0.12
C SER A 121 -19.95 3.25 -1.06
N GLN A 122 -19.19 2.19 -0.80
CA GLN A 122 -18.46 1.49 -1.84
C GLN A 122 -19.38 0.50 -2.58
N PRO A 123 -19.46 0.61 -3.93
CA PRO A 123 -20.35 -0.21 -4.72
C PRO A 123 -20.17 -1.71 -4.50
N GLY A 124 -21.27 -2.43 -4.38
CA GLY A 124 -21.28 -3.88 -4.16
C GLY A 124 -20.92 -4.34 -2.76
N GLN A 125 -20.68 -3.42 -1.83
CA GLN A 125 -20.53 -3.72 -0.40
C GLN A 125 -21.80 -3.32 0.36
N PHE A 126 -22.15 -4.12 1.36
CA PHE A 126 -23.33 -3.92 2.15
C PHE A 126 -23.14 -4.35 3.61
N ALA A 127 -23.81 -3.68 4.52
CA ALA A 127 -23.91 -4.13 5.89
C ALA A 127 -24.99 -5.23 5.98
N CYS A 128 -24.64 -6.30 6.70
CA CYS A 128 -25.52 -7.44 6.87
C CYS A 128 -26.37 -7.31 8.14
N ALA A 129 -27.50 -7.99 8.18
CA ALA A 129 -28.28 -8.18 9.40
C ALA A 129 -27.50 -8.99 10.45
N GLU A 130 -26.63 -9.88 9.98
CA GLU A 130 -25.80 -10.75 10.80
C GLU A 130 -24.79 -9.95 11.63
N LYS A 131 -24.62 -10.41 12.88
CA LYS A 131 -23.64 -9.89 13.83
C LYS A 131 -22.95 -11.06 14.52
N VAL A 132 -21.70 -10.88 14.87
CA VAL A 132 -20.91 -11.85 15.61
C VAL A 132 -20.31 -11.19 16.85
N HIS A 133 -19.80 -12.01 17.77
CA HIS A 133 -18.95 -11.55 18.86
C HIS A 133 -17.51 -11.92 18.56
N LEU A 134 -16.57 -11.01 18.79
CA LEU A 134 -15.15 -11.27 18.75
C LEU A 134 -14.69 -11.65 20.14
N VAL A 135 -14.09 -12.81 20.29
CA VAL A 135 -13.61 -13.33 21.58
C VAL A 135 -12.10 -13.49 21.52
N GLY A 136 -11.42 -12.64 22.23
CA GLY A 136 -9.98 -12.68 22.40
C GLY A 136 -9.56 -13.15 23.80
N PRO A 137 -8.25 -13.29 24.07
CA PRO A 137 -7.74 -13.83 25.32
C PRO A 137 -8.04 -12.98 26.58
N LYS A 138 -8.32 -11.69 26.42
CA LYS A 138 -8.63 -10.79 27.57
C LYS A 138 -10.11 -10.42 27.69
N GLY A 139 -10.88 -10.60 26.65
CA GLY A 139 -12.29 -10.24 26.65
C GLY A 139 -12.93 -10.27 25.28
N ARG A 140 -14.10 -9.68 25.16
CA ARG A 140 -14.90 -9.76 23.93
C ARG A 140 -15.40 -8.39 23.46
N ILE A 141 -15.59 -8.26 22.14
CA ILE A 141 -16.36 -7.20 21.52
C ILE A 141 -17.65 -7.82 21.02
N ALA A 142 -18.80 -7.30 21.50
CA ALA A 142 -20.10 -7.88 21.19
C ALA A 142 -20.77 -7.16 20.01
N ASN A 143 -21.62 -7.89 19.28
CA ASN A 143 -22.48 -7.36 18.22
C ASN A 143 -21.72 -6.67 17.07
N VAL A 144 -20.57 -7.24 16.71
CA VAL A 144 -19.77 -6.76 15.57
C VAL A 144 -20.50 -7.06 14.27
N ARG A 145 -20.68 -6.04 13.45
CA ARG A 145 -21.39 -6.12 12.18
C ARG A 145 -20.62 -6.95 11.18
N VAL A 146 -21.31 -7.83 10.47
CA VAL A 146 -20.78 -8.49 9.28
C VAL A 146 -21.00 -7.58 8.07
N LEU A 147 -19.98 -7.43 7.25
CA LEU A 147 -20.04 -6.74 5.96
C LEU A 147 -19.92 -7.74 4.82
N GLY A 148 -20.82 -7.63 3.87
CA GLY A 148 -20.85 -8.44 2.66
C GLY A 148 -20.26 -7.72 1.44
N PRO A 149 -20.03 -8.48 0.37
CA PRO A 149 -20.24 -9.92 0.21
C PRO A 149 -19.20 -10.78 0.95
N THR A 150 -19.38 -12.11 0.95
CA THR A 150 -18.39 -13.06 1.48
C THR A 150 -17.06 -12.93 0.74
N ARG A 151 -15.96 -13.16 1.47
CA ARG A 151 -14.59 -13.13 0.95
C ARG A 151 -13.96 -14.54 0.89
N LYS A 152 -12.79 -14.66 0.28
CA LYS A 152 -12.04 -15.92 0.28
C LYS A 152 -11.59 -16.34 1.67
N GLU A 153 -11.18 -15.37 2.47
CA GLU A 153 -10.73 -15.55 3.86
C GLU A 153 -11.47 -14.58 4.76
N THR A 154 -11.72 -15.01 5.99
CA THR A 154 -12.32 -14.16 7.02
C THR A 154 -11.32 -13.12 7.49
N GLN A 155 -11.75 -11.86 7.56
CA GLN A 155 -10.98 -10.72 8.02
C GLN A 155 -11.76 -9.95 9.08
N VAL A 156 -11.06 -9.57 10.14
CA VAL A 156 -11.60 -8.77 11.25
C VAL A 156 -10.84 -7.45 11.29
N GLU A 157 -11.56 -6.35 11.21
CA GLU A 157 -11.01 -5.01 11.33
C GLU A 157 -11.42 -4.41 12.67
N ILE A 158 -10.43 -4.02 13.48
CA ILE A 158 -10.63 -3.35 14.78
C ILE A 158 -9.74 -2.11 14.87
N ALA A 159 -10.18 -1.11 15.62
CA ALA A 159 -9.35 0.04 15.93
C ALA A 159 -8.24 -0.32 16.94
N MET A 160 -7.15 0.47 16.97
CA MET A 160 -6.01 0.18 17.84
C MET A 160 -6.36 0.15 19.33
N THR A 161 -7.28 0.99 19.80
CA THR A 161 -7.72 0.98 21.22
C THR A 161 -8.45 -0.29 21.60
N GLU A 162 -9.08 -0.98 20.66
CA GLU A 162 -9.82 -2.22 20.92
C GLU A 162 -8.92 -3.42 21.21
N GLN A 163 -7.62 -3.34 20.83
CA GLN A 163 -6.61 -4.36 21.17
C GLN A 163 -6.56 -4.65 22.67
N PHE A 164 -6.76 -3.63 23.50
CA PHE A 164 -6.71 -3.79 24.95
C PHE A 164 -7.91 -4.57 25.49
N LYS A 165 -9.06 -4.44 24.84
CA LYS A 165 -10.30 -5.12 25.18
C LYS A 165 -10.28 -6.60 24.84
N VAL A 166 -9.78 -6.95 23.64
CA VAL A 166 -9.69 -8.35 23.21
C VAL A 166 -8.36 -9.00 23.58
N GLY A 167 -7.31 -8.21 23.83
CA GLY A 167 -5.98 -8.72 24.16
C GLY A 167 -5.21 -9.25 22.93
N ILE A 168 -5.50 -8.73 21.75
CA ILE A 168 -4.85 -9.06 20.49
C ILE A 168 -4.31 -7.77 19.90
N GLN A 169 -3.04 -7.75 19.53
CA GLN A 169 -2.39 -6.60 18.91
C GLN A 169 -2.49 -6.72 17.38
N PRO A 170 -3.40 -5.97 16.72
CA PRO A 170 -3.54 -6.04 15.27
C PRO A 170 -2.41 -5.24 14.62
N PRO A 171 -1.74 -5.77 13.59
CA PRO A 171 -0.86 -4.95 12.77
C PRO A 171 -1.69 -4.03 11.87
N ILE A 172 -1.12 -2.86 11.53
CA ILE A 172 -1.70 -1.99 10.50
C ILE A 172 -1.44 -2.64 9.15
N ARG A 173 -2.50 -2.92 8.39
CA ARG A 173 -2.45 -3.58 7.08
C ARG A 173 -3.48 -2.99 6.13
N GLN A 174 -3.19 -3.06 4.84
CA GLN A 174 -4.23 -2.88 3.83
C GLN A 174 -5.23 -4.04 3.91
N SER A 175 -6.52 -3.74 3.74
CA SER A 175 -7.57 -4.77 3.69
C SER A 175 -7.24 -5.81 2.61
N GLY A 176 -7.23 -7.07 3.00
CA GLY A 176 -6.82 -8.21 2.17
C GLY A 176 -5.38 -8.71 2.42
N ASP A 177 -4.51 -7.92 3.03
CA ASP A 177 -3.18 -8.38 3.45
C ASP A 177 -3.25 -8.99 4.86
N LEU A 178 -3.40 -10.31 4.91
CA LEU A 178 -3.56 -11.07 6.14
C LEU A 178 -2.31 -11.86 6.55
N VAL A 179 -1.20 -11.66 5.85
CA VAL A 179 0.06 -12.39 6.11
C VAL A 179 0.62 -12.01 7.48
N ASN A 180 0.89 -13.02 8.33
CA ASN A 180 1.43 -12.84 9.68
C ASN A 180 0.55 -11.96 10.59
N THR A 181 -0.75 -11.94 10.38
CA THR A 181 -1.70 -11.29 11.27
C THR A 181 -2.19 -12.26 12.35
N PRO A 182 -2.59 -11.79 13.53
CA PRO A 182 -3.13 -12.66 14.57
C PRO A 182 -4.53 -13.19 14.19
N GLY A 183 -4.90 -14.29 14.84
CA GLY A 183 -6.24 -14.86 14.78
C GLY A 183 -7.13 -14.43 15.93
N ILE A 184 -8.39 -14.84 15.89
CA ILE A 184 -9.41 -14.59 16.92
C ILE A 184 -10.52 -15.61 16.80
N THR A 185 -11.29 -15.80 17.88
CA THR A 185 -12.52 -16.59 17.84
C THR A 185 -13.74 -15.69 17.58
N LEU A 186 -14.57 -16.10 16.64
CA LEU A 186 -15.87 -15.49 16.36
C LEU A 186 -16.97 -16.38 16.93
N GLU A 187 -17.94 -15.77 17.60
CA GLU A 187 -19.15 -16.44 18.09
C GLU A 187 -20.38 -15.91 17.35
N GLY A 188 -21.14 -16.78 16.75
CA GLY A 188 -22.42 -16.52 16.12
C GLY A 188 -23.56 -17.24 16.83
N PRO A 189 -24.80 -17.06 16.38
CA PRO A 189 -25.98 -17.67 17.02
C PRO A 189 -26.05 -19.20 16.90
N TYR A 190 -25.35 -19.77 15.89
CA TYR A 190 -25.35 -21.21 15.64
C TYR A 190 -24.11 -21.91 16.21
N GLY A 191 -22.96 -21.23 16.19
CA GLY A 191 -21.72 -21.82 16.64
C GLY A 191 -20.56 -20.82 16.67
N THR A 192 -19.36 -21.38 16.68
CA THR A 192 -18.10 -20.61 16.76
C THR A 192 -17.18 -20.93 15.60
N SER A 193 -16.37 -19.96 15.21
CA SER A 193 -15.26 -20.15 14.28
C SER A 193 -13.99 -19.48 14.80
N THR A 194 -12.93 -20.25 14.96
CA THR A 194 -11.61 -19.72 15.32
C THR A 194 -10.77 -19.60 14.06
N ILE A 195 -10.35 -18.38 13.73
CA ILE A 195 -9.45 -18.11 12.62
C ILE A 195 -8.03 -17.98 13.16
N GLU A 196 -7.06 -18.57 12.45
CA GLU A 196 -5.64 -18.53 12.86
C GLU A 196 -4.97 -17.19 12.54
N ARG A 197 -5.52 -16.47 11.54
CA ARG A 197 -5.07 -15.15 11.06
C ARG A 197 -6.26 -14.34 10.56
N GLY A 198 -6.07 -13.03 10.40
CA GLY A 198 -7.08 -12.17 9.79
C GLY A 198 -7.50 -10.98 10.62
N VAL A 199 -6.93 -10.75 11.82
CA VAL A 199 -7.20 -9.55 12.61
C VAL A 199 -6.22 -8.46 12.24
N ILE A 200 -6.72 -7.32 11.76
CA ILE A 200 -5.95 -6.15 11.36
C ILE A 200 -6.53 -4.86 11.96
N CYS A 201 -5.70 -3.84 12.05
CA CYS A 201 -6.13 -2.46 12.04
C CYS A 201 -5.99 -1.97 10.59
N ALA A 202 -7.10 -1.58 9.96
CA ALA A 202 -7.07 -1.19 8.56
C ALA A 202 -6.23 0.07 8.37
N GLN A 203 -5.28 0.03 7.44
CA GLN A 203 -4.52 1.22 7.06
C GLN A 203 -5.47 2.25 6.43
N ARG A 204 -5.40 3.50 6.89
CA ARG A 204 -6.17 4.59 6.29
C ARG A 204 -5.87 4.73 4.81
N HIS A 205 -6.91 4.93 4.01
CA HIS A 205 -6.78 4.94 2.56
C HIS A 205 -7.86 5.74 1.87
N ILE A 206 -7.61 6.12 0.63
CA ILE A 206 -8.58 6.74 -0.26
C ILE A 206 -8.97 5.74 -1.33
N HIS A 207 -10.25 5.44 -1.45
CA HIS A 207 -10.81 4.79 -2.64
C HIS A 207 -11.06 5.85 -3.71
N ILE A 208 -10.60 5.60 -4.93
CA ILE A 208 -10.65 6.58 -6.01
C ILE A 208 -10.79 5.87 -7.36
N THR A 209 -11.55 6.47 -8.28
CA THR A 209 -11.63 5.99 -9.66
C THR A 209 -10.37 6.39 -10.45
N PRO A 210 -10.09 5.75 -11.60
CA PRO A 210 -9.02 6.21 -12.49
C PRO A 210 -9.18 7.66 -12.96
N GLU A 211 -10.42 8.12 -13.17
CA GLU A 211 -10.74 9.49 -13.56
C GLU A 211 -10.38 10.47 -12.44
N ASP A 212 -10.84 10.20 -11.22
CA ASP A 212 -10.49 11.01 -10.06
C ASP A 212 -8.97 10.97 -9.78
N ALA A 213 -8.31 9.82 -9.98
CA ALA A 213 -6.86 9.70 -9.81
C ALA A 213 -6.08 10.65 -10.74
N LEU A 214 -6.56 10.83 -11.98
CA LEU A 214 -6.02 11.84 -12.89
C LEU A 214 -6.29 13.26 -12.39
N ARG A 215 -7.49 13.52 -11.91
CA ARG A 215 -7.89 14.83 -11.35
C ARG A 215 -7.03 15.21 -10.14
N PHE A 216 -6.83 14.28 -9.22
CA PHE A 216 -5.98 14.48 -8.02
C PHE A 216 -4.48 14.30 -8.31
N ARG A 217 -4.10 13.95 -9.55
CA ARG A 217 -2.71 13.70 -9.96
C ARG A 217 -1.99 12.66 -9.12
N VAL A 218 -2.71 11.66 -8.66
CA VAL A 218 -2.20 10.53 -7.87
C VAL A 218 -2.28 9.23 -8.67
N ARG A 219 -1.60 8.20 -8.18
CA ARG A 219 -1.63 6.86 -8.75
C ARG A 219 -1.93 5.82 -7.68
N ASP A 220 -2.26 4.62 -8.12
CA ASP A 220 -2.43 3.48 -7.23
C ASP A 220 -1.19 3.27 -6.36
N ASN A 221 -1.42 2.98 -5.07
CA ASN A 221 -0.38 2.83 -4.04
C ASN A 221 0.44 4.09 -3.72
N TYR A 222 0.09 5.27 -4.25
CA TYR A 222 0.67 6.49 -3.73
C TYR A 222 0.27 6.69 -2.27
N VAL A 223 1.17 7.32 -1.52
CA VAL A 223 0.93 7.71 -0.13
C VAL A 223 0.83 9.23 -0.08
N VAL A 224 -0.23 9.73 0.49
CA VAL A 224 -0.52 11.16 0.55
C VAL A 224 -0.73 11.63 1.98
N ARG A 225 -0.63 12.95 2.19
CA ARG A 225 -1.12 13.62 3.38
C ARG A 225 -2.45 14.26 3.09
N VAL A 226 -3.41 14.09 4.01
CA VAL A 226 -4.75 14.64 3.88
C VAL A 226 -5.04 15.53 5.08
N ARG A 227 -5.31 16.81 4.82
CA ARG A 227 -5.75 17.77 5.83
C ARG A 227 -7.27 17.70 5.98
N ILE A 228 -7.72 17.65 7.20
CA ILE A 228 -9.14 17.73 7.56
C ILE A 228 -9.33 18.90 8.51
N GLU A 229 -10.06 19.91 8.04
CA GLU A 229 -10.34 21.13 8.77
C GLU A 229 -11.43 20.90 9.83
N GLY A 230 -11.36 21.65 10.91
CA GLY A 230 -12.34 21.60 11.99
C GLY A 230 -11.81 22.17 13.28
N GLU A 231 -12.55 22.03 14.37
CA GLU A 231 -12.14 22.49 15.71
C GLU A 231 -10.85 21.80 16.20
N ARG A 232 -10.54 20.62 15.65
CA ARG A 232 -9.33 19.84 15.92
C ARG A 232 -8.69 19.45 14.59
N GLU A 233 -8.29 20.44 13.80
CA GLU A 233 -7.62 20.20 12.52
C GLU A 233 -6.48 19.22 12.65
N LEU A 234 -6.42 18.25 11.73
CA LEU A 234 -5.34 17.28 11.63
C LEU A 234 -4.94 17.06 10.17
N ILE A 235 -3.65 16.82 9.99
CA ILE A 235 -3.10 16.30 8.73
C ILE A 235 -2.74 14.84 8.96
N TYR A 236 -3.47 13.95 8.31
CA TYR A 236 -3.20 12.53 8.32
C TYR A 236 -2.12 12.21 7.29
N GLY A 237 -0.96 11.75 7.75
CA GLY A 237 0.06 11.14 6.90
C GLY A 237 -0.26 9.67 6.60
N ASP A 238 0.57 9.04 5.77
CA ASP A 238 0.49 7.61 5.44
C ASP A 238 -0.89 7.15 4.91
N VAL A 239 -1.61 8.03 4.21
CA VAL A 239 -2.88 7.71 3.57
C VAL A 239 -2.59 7.07 2.21
N VAL A 240 -2.98 5.81 2.04
CA VAL A 240 -2.73 5.06 0.80
C VAL A 240 -3.84 5.34 -0.21
N VAL A 241 -3.45 5.67 -1.43
CA VAL A 241 -4.38 5.82 -2.56
C VAL A 241 -4.61 4.44 -3.19
N ARG A 242 -5.87 4.05 -3.35
CA ARG A 242 -6.30 2.81 -3.99
C ARG A 242 -7.17 3.14 -5.20
N VAL A 243 -6.66 2.82 -6.39
CA VAL A 243 -7.35 3.15 -7.65
C VAL A 243 -8.06 1.92 -8.21
N ASN A 244 -9.37 2.02 -8.42
CA ASN A 244 -10.16 0.99 -9.08
C ASN A 244 -11.39 1.60 -9.76
N PRO A 245 -11.75 1.18 -10.99
CA PRO A 245 -12.93 1.73 -11.68
C PRO A 245 -14.26 1.45 -10.97
N GLY A 246 -14.32 0.44 -10.11
CA GLY A 246 -15.50 0.13 -9.29
C GLY A 246 -15.59 0.88 -7.97
N PHE A 247 -14.63 1.73 -7.64
CA PHE A 247 -14.66 2.50 -6.40
C PHE A 247 -15.48 3.79 -6.52
N ARG A 248 -15.87 4.32 -5.37
CA ARG A 248 -16.40 5.67 -5.20
C ARG A 248 -15.41 6.46 -4.36
N LEU A 249 -15.19 7.72 -4.71
CA LEU A 249 -14.28 8.61 -3.98
C LEU A 249 -14.69 8.73 -2.52
N ALA A 250 -13.84 8.24 -1.63
CA ALA A 250 -13.94 8.42 -0.19
C ALA A 250 -12.61 8.07 0.49
N MET A 251 -12.25 8.80 1.54
CA MET A 251 -11.18 8.43 2.46
C MET A 251 -11.77 7.66 3.64
N HIS A 252 -11.20 6.50 3.93
CA HIS A 252 -11.58 5.65 5.04
C HIS A 252 -10.55 5.73 6.16
N ILE A 253 -11.05 5.98 7.37
CA ILE A 253 -10.30 6.01 8.63
C ILE A 253 -11.03 5.18 9.67
N ASP A 254 -10.34 4.76 10.72
CA ASP A 254 -10.99 4.06 11.83
C ASP A 254 -11.60 5.01 12.87
N THR A 255 -12.21 4.46 13.91
CA THR A 255 -12.87 5.24 14.97
C THR A 255 -11.87 6.01 15.84
N ASP A 256 -10.66 5.48 16.06
CA ASP A 256 -9.63 6.17 16.85
C ASP A 256 -9.11 7.39 16.09
N GLU A 257 -8.88 7.23 14.79
CA GLU A 257 -8.47 8.30 13.88
C GLU A 257 -9.55 9.38 13.78
N GLY A 258 -10.82 8.99 13.61
CA GLY A 258 -11.95 9.91 13.60
C GLY A 258 -12.09 10.70 14.90
N ASN A 259 -11.94 10.04 16.04
CA ASN A 259 -12.00 10.68 17.36
C ASN A 259 -10.83 11.64 17.58
N ALA A 260 -9.65 11.37 17.04
CA ALA A 260 -8.48 12.22 17.19
C ALA A 260 -8.72 13.65 16.68
N ALA A 261 -9.50 13.83 15.62
CA ALA A 261 -9.81 15.12 15.01
C ALA A 261 -11.30 15.52 15.13
N ASN A 262 -12.08 14.84 15.95
CA ASN A 262 -13.53 15.07 16.08
C ASN A 262 -14.26 14.98 14.73
N ILE A 263 -13.84 14.05 13.88
CA ILE A 263 -14.38 13.83 12.54
C ILE A 263 -15.73 13.11 12.64
N ARG A 264 -16.61 13.45 11.72
CA ARG A 264 -17.86 12.75 11.46
C ARG A 264 -17.91 12.33 10.00
N THR A 265 -18.50 11.18 9.74
CA THR A 265 -18.73 10.73 8.36
C THR A 265 -19.44 11.82 7.55
N GLY A 266 -18.90 12.10 6.37
CA GLY A 266 -19.38 13.17 5.48
C GLY A 266 -18.61 14.49 5.62
N MET A 267 -17.72 14.65 6.60
CA MET A 267 -16.74 15.74 6.57
C MET A 267 -15.80 15.58 5.39
N ILE A 268 -15.07 16.63 5.06
CA ILE A 268 -14.27 16.73 3.86
C ILE A 268 -12.81 16.88 4.24
N GLY A 269 -11.94 16.16 3.51
CA GLY A 269 -10.50 16.34 3.55
C GLY A 269 -9.93 16.76 2.21
N TYR A 270 -8.71 17.27 2.22
CA TYR A 270 -7.98 17.76 1.07
C TYR A 270 -6.59 17.16 1.01
N ILE A 271 -6.13 16.75 -0.17
CA ILE A 271 -4.75 16.27 -0.33
C ILE A 271 -3.80 17.47 -0.22
N GLU A 272 -2.93 17.44 0.79
CA GLU A 272 -1.91 18.47 1.01
C GLU A 272 -0.65 18.22 0.20
N GLU A 273 -0.21 16.96 0.17
CA GLU A 273 1.01 16.57 -0.55
C GLU A 273 1.06 15.08 -0.84
N ILE A 274 1.83 14.71 -1.85
CA ILE A 274 2.24 13.31 -2.08
C ILE A 274 3.45 13.03 -1.21
N GLN A 275 3.29 12.09 -0.27
CA GLN A 275 4.34 11.74 0.70
C GLN A 275 5.39 10.87 0.02
N GLN A 276 6.65 11.32 0.02
CA GLN A 276 7.76 10.49 -0.43
C GLN A 276 8.13 9.53 0.71
N ARG A 277 8.11 8.23 0.43
CA ARG A 277 8.78 7.25 1.30
C ARG A 277 10.20 7.07 0.76
N HIS A 278 11.18 7.38 1.58
CA HIS A 278 12.58 7.05 1.34
C HIS A 278 12.85 5.57 1.60
#